data_8b21b873e8d03ced039d1a38d69064d8
#
_entry.id   8b21b873e8d03ced039d1a38d69064d8
#
_cell.length_a   1.000
_cell.length_b   1.000
_cell.length_c   1.000
_cell.angle_alpha   90.00
_cell.angle_beta   90.00
_cell.angle_gamma   90.00
#
_symmetry.space_group_name_H-M   'P 1'
#
loop_
_entity.id
_entity.type
_entity.pdbx_description
1 polymer ?
#
loop_
_entity_poly.entity_id
_entity_poly.type
_entity_poly.pdbx_seq_one_letter_code
_entity_poly.pdbx_strand_id
1 'polypeptide(L)'
;MKRLCIFCFYDSKGLVDKSVEYLLGELALNSDRLVIVVNGNIEDGSKKTLETYSKDVVVRENVGYDAGAYKFAIFKYLQIEEIRQYEELILCNDTFIGPFVPLKDIFDTMAKRECDWWGINGVDWKFLPNIQSYFWVFNKSIIQEDKFFKYWQDNIDEYTHCLEDVYAQFETGLFYYLTQLEKKKYSVYVPENNCNIYTSVSVSIKKYGIPLIKKKAMRNFNTSRDDIIDAIQYIHETNCYPIENIIDYIQRFCNVRITKEQISEYVVDKANIKESPYIEVETTTEDVKKSIDESKGFYIYGCGVWARKIYWNLCRNNNNFKGFLISDIEKFGHKDLYGFEVMQIDKANINKDTDIVLGVNKANAIDIVKKKIINMDSKNIISLFPKTISKMLS
;
A
#
# COMPACT_ATOMS: atom_id res chain seq x y z
N MET A 1 -26.14 6.71 5.61
CA MET A 1 -25.14 7.52 4.86
C MET A 1 -25.15 7.07 3.42
N LYS A 2 -25.16 8.01 2.47
CA LYS A 2 -25.15 7.72 1.04
C LYS A 2 -23.71 7.47 0.57
N ARG A 3 -23.40 6.24 0.08
CA ARG A 3 -22.05 5.80 -0.25
C ARG A 3 -21.88 5.51 -1.73
N LEU A 4 -20.77 5.98 -2.30
CA LEU A 4 -20.26 5.59 -3.61
C LEU A 4 -19.04 4.70 -3.40
N CYS A 5 -19.04 3.49 -3.98
CA CYS A 5 -17.88 2.61 -3.97
C CYS A 5 -17.27 2.51 -5.37
N ILE A 6 -15.96 2.71 -5.48
CA ILE A 6 -15.17 2.38 -6.67
C ILE A 6 -14.31 1.16 -6.32
N PHE A 7 -14.60 0.04 -6.97
CA PHE A 7 -13.88 -1.20 -6.78
C PHE A 7 -12.98 -1.49 -7.97
N CYS A 8 -11.68 -1.64 -7.73
CA CYS A 8 -10.70 -2.02 -8.74
C CYS A 8 -10.51 -3.54 -8.74
N PHE A 9 -10.77 -4.17 -9.88
CA PHE A 9 -10.58 -5.60 -10.09
C PHE A 9 -9.49 -5.87 -11.12
N TYR A 10 -8.60 -6.82 -10.80
CA TYR A 10 -7.62 -7.36 -11.73
C TYR A 10 -7.39 -8.85 -11.52
N ASP A 11 -7.49 -9.61 -12.59
CA ASP A 11 -7.04 -11.00 -12.63
C ASP A 11 -6.33 -11.30 -13.94
N SER A 12 -5.17 -11.97 -13.88
CA SER A 12 -4.34 -12.25 -15.06
C SER A 12 -5.02 -13.13 -16.12
N LYS A 13 -6.05 -13.89 -15.72
CA LYS A 13 -6.86 -14.73 -16.60
C LYS A 13 -8.27 -14.17 -16.83
N GLY A 14 -8.58 -13.02 -16.23
CA GLY A 14 -9.91 -12.40 -16.33
C GLY A 14 -11.02 -13.17 -15.60
N LEU A 15 -10.67 -13.93 -14.55
CA LEU A 15 -11.60 -14.78 -13.83
C LEU A 15 -11.99 -14.18 -12.47
N VAL A 16 -13.29 -14.06 -12.24
CA VAL A 16 -13.86 -13.68 -10.93
C VAL A 16 -14.00 -14.95 -10.10
N ASP A 17 -13.33 -15.00 -8.94
CA ASP A 17 -13.42 -16.11 -8.00
C ASP A 17 -14.44 -15.83 -6.88
N LYS A 18 -14.78 -16.88 -6.11
CA LYS A 18 -15.76 -16.78 -5.03
C LYS A 18 -15.39 -15.81 -3.91
N SER A 19 -14.09 -15.56 -3.69
CA SER A 19 -13.66 -14.58 -2.71
C SER A 19 -13.96 -13.14 -3.16
N VAL A 20 -13.85 -12.87 -4.46
CA VAL A 20 -14.24 -11.59 -5.07
C VAL A 20 -15.76 -11.43 -5.07
N GLU A 21 -16.52 -12.48 -5.43
CA GLU A 21 -17.99 -12.45 -5.37
C GLU A 21 -18.49 -12.13 -3.95
N TYR A 22 -17.89 -12.73 -2.92
CA TYR A 22 -18.24 -12.45 -1.53
C TYR A 22 -17.98 -10.96 -1.17
N LEU A 23 -16.80 -10.45 -1.51
CA LEU A 23 -16.47 -9.04 -1.27
C LEU A 23 -17.42 -8.10 -2.01
N LEU A 24 -17.75 -8.40 -3.27
CA LEU A 24 -18.70 -7.59 -4.05
C LEU A 24 -20.10 -7.60 -3.43
N GLY A 25 -20.54 -8.74 -2.89
CA GLY A 25 -21.79 -8.82 -2.14
C GLY A 25 -21.81 -7.87 -0.94
N GLU A 26 -20.73 -7.88 -0.14
CA GLU A 26 -20.59 -6.98 1.00
C GLU A 26 -20.53 -5.49 0.57
N LEU A 27 -19.79 -5.17 -0.50
CA LEU A 27 -19.72 -3.80 -1.02
C LEU A 27 -21.06 -3.31 -1.57
N ALA A 28 -21.78 -4.15 -2.32
CA ALA A 28 -23.11 -3.81 -2.88
C ALA A 28 -24.16 -3.59 -1.80
N LEU A 29 -24.12 -4.37 -0.70
CA LEU A 29 -25.02 -4.18 0.44
C LEU A 29 -24.76 -2.91 1.23
N ASN A 30 -23.54 -2.37 1.17
CA ASN A 30 -23.09 -1.24 1.98
C ASN A 30 -22.84 0.04 1.18
N SER A 31 -23.17 0.07 -0.11
CA SER A 31 -23.05 1.27 -0.96
C SER A 31 -24.32 1.47 -1.79
N ASP A 32 -24.68 2.74 -2.00
CA ASP A 32 -25.82 3.13 -2.84
C ASP A 32 -25.49 3.03 -4.34
N ARG A 33 -24.22 3.09 -4.66
CA ARG A 33 -23.70 2.86 -6.00
C ARG A 33 -22.33 2.19 -5.91
N LEU A 34 -22.16 1.11 -6.66
CA LEU A 34 -20.92 0.39 -6.82
C LEU A 34 -20.47 0.54 -8.28
N VAL A 35 -19.27 1.08 -8.50
CA VAL A 35 -18.60 1.14 -9.80
C VAL A 35 -17.47 0.13 -9.80
N ILE A 36 -17.51 -0.84 -10.71
CA ILE A 36 -16.48 -1.86 -10.85
C ILE A 36 -15.58 -1.51 -12.03
N VAL A 37 -14.32 -1.21 -11.75
CA VAL A 37 -13.30 -0.95 -12.77
C VAL A 37 -12.44 -2.19 -12.94
N VAL A 38 -12.53 -2.80 -14.10
CA VAL A 38 -11.72 -3.97 -14.48
C VAL A 38 -10.47 -3.49 -15.19
N ASN A 39 -9.30 -3.77 -14.62
CA ASN A 39 -8.02 -3.55 -15.26
C ASN A 39 -7.63 -4.75 -16.12
N GLY A 40 -7.54 -4.57 -17.44
CA GLY A 40 -7.18 -5.61 -18.40
C GLY A 40 -8.37 -6.42 -18.92
N ASN A 41 -8.11 -7.63 -19.34
CA ASN A 41 -9.12 -8.50 -19.93
C ASN A 41 -10.00 -9.16 -18.86
N ILE A 42 -11.22 -9.49 -19.25
CA ILE A 42 -12.17 -10.26 -18.42
C ILE A 42 -12.89 -11.26 -19.31
N GLU A 43 -13.10 -12.47 -18.82
CA GLU A 43 -13.93 -13.48 -19.50
C GLU A 43 -15.41 -13.13 -19.45
N ASP A 44 -16.16 -13.46 -20.50
CA ASP A 44 -17.58 -13.14 -20.61
C ASP A 44 -18.43 -13.66 -19.44
N GLY A 45 -18.12 -14.87 -18.94
CA GLY A 45 -18.78 -15.43 -17.77
C GLY A 45 -18.52 -14.60 -16.51
N SER A 46 -17.26 -14.23 -16.30
CA SER A 46 -16.83 -13.39 -15.18
C SER A 46 -17.40 -11.96 -15.27
N LYS A 47 -17.49 -11.39 -16.46
CA LYS A 47 -18.13 -10.10 -16.67
C LYS A 47 -19.60 -10.14 -16.28
N LYS A 48 -20.35 -11.16 -16.72
CA LYS A 48 -21.75 -11.37 -16.30
C LYS A 48 -21.88 -11.52 -14.78
N THR A 49 -20.92 -12.18 -14.13
CA THR A 49 -20.88 -12.26 -12.66
C THR A 49 -20.73 -10.87 -12.03
N LEU A 50 -19.80 -10.03 -12.51
CA LEU A 50 -19.66 -8.65 -12.02
C LEU A 50 -20.96 -7.84 -12.22
N GLU A 51 -21.63 -8.00 -13.36
CA GLU A 51 -22.87 -7.32 -13.72
C GLU A 51 -24.05 -7.72 -12.82
N THR A 52 -23.97 -8.83 -12.05
CA THR A 52 -24.97 -9.17 -11.03
C THR A 52 -24.88 -8.30 -9.77
N TYR A 53 -23.70 -7.74 -9.50
CA TYR A 53 -23.45 -6.88 -8.34
C TYR A 53 -23.54 -5.39 -8.66
N SER A 54 -23.29 -5.00 -9.91
CA SER A 54 -23.33 -3.61 -10.35
C SER A 54 -23.69 -3.48 -11.83
N LYS A 55 -24.52 -2.49 -12.16
CA LYS A 55 -24.73 -2.06 -13.55
C LYS A 55 -23.57 -1.22 -14.11
N ASP A 56 -22.71 -0.72 -13.25
CA ASP A 56 -21.56 0.13 -13.60
C ASP A 56 -20.28 -0.71 -13.64
N VAL A 57 -20.14 -1.57 -14.63
CA VAL A 57 -18.93 -2.38 -14.88
C VAL A 57 -18.21 -1.80 -16.10
N VAL A 58 -17.00 -1.31 -15.89
CA VAL A 58 -16.17 -0.71 -16.94
C VAL A 58 -14.83 -1.40 -17.06
N VAL A 59 -14.43 -1.72 -18.28
CA VAL A 59 -13.15 -2.39 -18.61
C VAL A 59 -12.19 -1.36 -19.17
N ARG A 60 -10.94 -1.36 -18.68
CA ARG A 60 -9.88 -0.49 -19.17
C ARG A 60 -8.56 -1.24 -19.32
N GLU A 61 -7.61 -0.63 -20.01
CA GLU A 61 -6.24 -1.15 -20.10
C GLU A 61 -5.62 -1.30 -18.69
N ASN A 62 -4.83 -2.37 -18.48
CA ASN A 62 -4.15 -2.63 -17.22
C ASN A 62 -2.87 -1.78 -17.08
N VAL A 63 -3.04 -0.51 -16.78
CA VAL A 63 -1.96 0.45 -16.52
C VAL A 63 -2.28 1.25 -15.25
N GLY A 64 -1.28 1.78 -14.56
CA GLY A 64 -1.46 2.62 -13.38
C GLY A 64 -2.01 1.88 -12.15
N TYR A 65 -2.12 0.56 -12.21
CA TYR A 65 -2.61 -0.28 -11.12
C TYR A 65 -3.99 0.16 -10.59
N ASP A 66 -4.24 0.03 -9.31
CA ASP A 66 -5.48 0.46 -8.63
C ASP A 66 -5.61 2.00 -8.58
N ALA A 67 -4.53 2.72 -8.35
CA ALA A 67 -4.54 4.20 -8.38
C ALA A 67 -4.98 4.73 -9.76
N GLY A 68 -4.48 4.13 -10.85
CA GLY A 68 -4.93 4.46 -12.21
C GLY A 68 -6.39 4.13 -12.45
N ALA A 69 -6.88 3.00 -11.93
CA ALA A 69 -8.29 2.62 -12.02
C ALA A 69 -9.20 3.61 -11.28
N TYR A 70 -8.82 4.03 -10.07
CA TYR A 70 -9.57 5.03 -9.31
C TYR A 70 -9.57 6.40 -10.01
N LYS A 71 -8.41 6.86 -10.49
CA LYS A 71 -8.33 8.11 -11.25
C LYS A 71 -9.21 8.09 -12.50
N PHE A 72 -9.17 6.97 -13.25
CA PHE A 72 -10.04 6.78 -14.41
C PHE A 72 -11.52 6.88 -14.01
N ALA A 73 -11.94 6.18 -12.95
CA ALA A 73 -13.33 6.22 -12.49
C ALA A 73 -13.76 7.63 -12.08
N ILE A 74 -12.92 8.34 -11.32
CA ILE A 74 -13.20 9.68 -10.81
C ILE A 74 -13.34 10.72 -11.94
N PHE A 75 -12.47 10.67 -12.96
CA PHE A 75 -12.37 11.76 -13.95
C PHE A 75 -12.88 11.43 -15.35
N LYS A 76 -12.98 10.13 -15.70
CA LYS A 76 -13.39 9.71 -17.05
C LYS A 76 -14.72 8.99 -17.09
N TYR A 77 -15.09 8.30 -16.00
CA TYR A 77 -16.36 7.57 -15.94
C TYR A 77 -17.44 8.29 -15.14
N LEU A 78 -17.09 8.83 -13.97
CA LEU A 78 -17.94 9.68 -13.14
C LEU A 78 -17.63 11.16 -13.41
N GLN A 79 -18.40 12.04 -12.77
CA GLN A 79 -18.11 13.48 -12.69
C GLN A 79 -17.88 13.85 -11.22
N ILE A 80 -17.04 14.85 -10.96
CA ILE A 80 -16.73 15.29 -9.59
C ILE A 80 -18.02 15.70 -8.86
N GLU A 81 -18.91 16.44 -9.55
CA GLU A 81 -20.19 16.90 -9.01
C GLU A 81 -21.12 15.73 -8.63
N GLU A 82 -21.01 14.62 -9.32
CA GLU A 82 -21.73 13.39 -8.99
C GLU A 82 -21.17 12.72 -7.73
N ILE A 83 -19.84 12.64 -7.59
CA ILE A 83 -19.18 12.12 -6.39
C ILE A 83 -19.55 12.95 -5.16
N ARG A 84 -19.63 14.25 -5.30
CA ARG A 84 -19.99 15.19 -4.22
C ARG A 84 -21.43 15.03 -3.70
N GLN A 85 -22.28 14.31 -4.40
CA GLN A 85 -23.65 13.99 -3.93
C GLN A 85 -23.68 12.89 -2.87
N TYR A 86 -22.55 12.21 -2.65
CA TYR A 86 -22.41 11.16 -1.64
C TYR A 86 -21.86 11.73 -0.33
N GLU A 87 -22.03 10.97 0.75
CA GLU A 87 -21.47 11.30 2.06
C GLU A 87 -20.13 10.63 2.27
N GLU A 88 -19.93 9.47 1.61
CA GLU A 88 -18.68 8.72 1.65
C GLU A 88 -18.31 8.22 0.26
N LEU A 89 -17.01 8.30 -0.08
CA LEU A 89 -16.38 7.66 -1.23
C LEU A 89 -15.52 6.51 -0.74
N ILE A 90 -15.83 5.29 -1.16
CA ILE A 90 -15.07 4.08 -0.86
C ILE A 90 -14.16 3.77 -2.05
N LEU A 91 -12.87 3.60 -1.81
CA LEU A 91 -11.91 3.02 -2.75
C LEU A 91 -11.49 1.64 -2.23
N CYS A 92 -11.76 0.60 -2.99
CA CYS A 92 -11.46 -0.78 -2.62
C CYS A 92 -10.88 -1.55 -3.80
N ASN A 93 -9.95 -2.48 -3.53
CA ASN A 93 -9.40 -3.37 -4.54
C ASN A 93 -9.49 -4.84 -4.13
N ASP A 94 -9.20 -5.75 -5.06
CA ASP A 94 -9.31 -7.20 -4.88
C ASP A 94 -8.05 -7.86 -4.28
N THR A 95 -7.12 -7.12 -3.67
CA THR A 95 -5.83 -7.65 -3.21
C THR A 95 -5.89 -8.41 -1.88
N PHE A 96 -7.08 -8.66 -1.34
CA PHE A 96 -7.30 -9.41 -0.11
C PHE A 96 -8.48 -10.39 -0.22
N ILE A 97 -8.58 -11.32 0.73
CA ILE A 97 -9.73 -12.20 0.96
C ILE A 97 -10.37 -11.80 2.28
N GLY A 98 -11.68 -11.63 2.28
CA GLY A 98 -12.51 -11.13 3.37
C GLY A 98 -13.68 -10.30 2.84
N PRO A 99 -14.35 -9.53 3.68
CA PRO A 99 -14.08 -9.34 5.12
C PRO A 99 -14.57 -10.53 5.98
N PHE A 100 -13.87 -10.77 7.11
CA PHE A 100 -14.28 -11.79 8.10
C PHE A 100 -15.22 -11.21 9.17
N VAL A 101 -15.54 -9.94 9.06
CA VAL A 101 -16.54 -9.21 9.83
C VAL A 101 -17.43 -8.49 8.80
N PRO A 102 -18.76 -8.50 8.95
CA PRO A 102 -19.64 -7.80 8.02
C PRO A 102 -19.21 -6.34 7.84
N LEU A 103 -19.14 -5.84 6.59
CA LEU A 103 -18.77 -4.44 6.35
C LEU A 103 -19.66 -3.46 7.08
N LYS A 104 -20.95 -3.81 7.26
CA LYS A 104 -21.86 -3.00 8.06
C LYS A 104 -21.34 -2.72 9.46
N ASP A 105 -20.80 -3.72 10.14
CA ASP A 105 -20.29 -3.59 11.52
C ASP A 105 -19.01 -2.74 11.55
N ILE A 106 -18.18 -2.85 10.51
CA ILE A 106 -17.00 -2.00 10.31
C ILE A 106 -17.44 -0.54 10.13
N PHE A 107 -18.41 -0.27 9.25
CA PHE A 107 -18.96 1.07 9.05
C PHE A 107 -19.61 1.62 10.31
N ASP A 108 -20.41 0.82 11.03
CA ASP A 108 -21.06 1.23 12.27
C ASP A 108 -20.04 1.57 13.37
N THR A 109 -18.91 0.87 13.39
CA THR A 109 -17.79 1.16 14.30
C THR A 109 -17.10 2.47 13.93
N MET A 110 -16.81 2.65 12.63
CA MET A 110 -16.09 3.83 12.16
C MET A 110 -16.94 5.10 12.20
N ALA A 111 -18.26 5.00 12.05
CA ALA A 111 -19.19 6.13 12.18
C ALA A 111 -19.17 6.78 13.58
N LYS A 112 -18.66 6.08 14.61
CA LYS A 112 -18.49 6.59 15.99
C LYS A 112 -17.17 7.33 16.19
N ARG A 113 -16.27 7.32 15.20
CA ARG A 113 -14.95 7.94 15.28
C ARG A 113 -14.95 9.28 14.55
N GLU A 114 -14.39 10.28 15.17
CA GLU A 114 -14.22 11.59 14.54
C GLU A 114 -13.01 11.58 13.62
N CYS A 115 -13.23 11.43 12.32
CA CYS A 115 -12.18 11.49 11.29
C CYS A 115 -12.74 11.98 9.95
N ASP A 116 -11.87 12.49 9.10
CA ASP A 116 -12.21 12.92 7.74
C ASP A 116 -12.12 11.77 6.75
N TRP A 117 -11.31 10.75 7.05
CA TRP A 117 -11.15 9.54 6.25
C TRP A 117 -10.56 8.41 7.07
N TRP A 118 -10.71 7.17 6.57
CA TRP A 118 -10.25 6.00 7.30
C TRP A 118 -9.97 4.80 6.39
N GLY A 119 -9.33 3.77 6.93
CA GLY A 119 -9.13 2.47 6.32
C GLY A 119 -9.15 1.33 7.34
N ILE A 120 -8.85 0.11 6.90
CA ILE A 120 -8.91 -1.06 7.79
C ILE A 120 -7.75 -1.06 8.79
N ASN A 121 -6.52 -0.92 8.30
CA ASN A 121 -5.34 -0.82 9.14
C ASN A 121 -4.31 0.15 8.54
N GLY A 122 -3.46 0.65 9.39
CA GLY A 122 -2.36 1.50 9.01
C GLY A 122 -1.01 0.89 9.35
N VAL A 123 0.02 1.56 8.92
CA VAL A 123 1.40 1.33 9.33
C VAL A 123 1.85 2.58 10.07
N ASP A 124 1.96 2.46 11.39
CA ASP A 124 2.43 3.55 12.25
C ASP A 124 3.96 3.56 12.29
N TRP A 125 4.55 3.90 11.15
CA TRP A 125 5.98 4.13 11.09
C TRP A 125 6.29 5.55 11.57
N LYS A 126 7.39 5.72 12.27
CA LYS A 126 7.94 7.05 12.60
C LYS A 126 8.21 7.87 11.34
N PHE A 127 8.48 7.19 10.24
CA PHE A 127 8.78 7.78 8.94
C PHE A 127 7.74 7.40 7.90
N LEU A 128 7.08 8.41 7.33
CA LEU A 128 6.00 8.29 6.34
C LEU A 128 4.95 7.23 6.73
N PRO A 129 4.25 7.41 7.85
CA PRO A 129 3.13 6.55 8.21
C PRO A 129 2.08 6.56 7.09
N ASN A 130 1.29 5.49 7.00
CA ASN A 130 0.20 5.44 6.03
C ASN A 130 -0.92 4.50 6.49
N ILE A 131 -2.09 4.65 5.88
CA ILE A 131 -3.15 3.65 5.88
C ILE A 131 -2.95 2.78 4.63
N GLN A 132 -3.11 1.47 4.78
CA GLN A 132 -3.03 0.55 3.64
C GLN A 132 -4.14 0.84 2.61
N SER A 133 -3.76 1.03 1.35
CA SER A 133 -4.62 1.58 0.30
C SER A 133 -5.65 0.60 -0.29
N TYR A 134 -5.68 -0.65 0.15
CA TYR A 134 -6.62 -1.63 -0.37
C TYR A 134 -8.08 -1.38 0.01
N PHE A 135 -8.34 -0.56 1.05
CA PHE A 135 -9.67 -0.13 1.46
C PHE A 135 -9.59 1.23 2.15
N TRP A 136 -10.05 2.28 1.47
CA TRP A 136 -10.13 3.63 1.99
C TRP A 136 -11.55 4.17 1.89
N VAL A 137 -11.96 4.93 2.88
CA VAL A 137 -13.23 5.65 2.90
C VAL A 137 -12.96 7.12 3.19
N PHE A 138 -13.35 7.99 2.25
CA PHE A 138 -13.25 9.42 2.37
C PHE A 138 -14.62 10.01 2.68
N ASN A 139 -14.71 10.75 3.78
CA ASN A 139 -15.94 11.38 4.21
C ASN A 139 -16.23 12.64 3.39
N LYS A 140 -17.43 13.18 3.55
CA LYS A 140 -17.90 14.39 2.84
C LYS A 140 -16.95 15.57 2.99
N SER A 141 -16.29 15.73 4.14
CA SER A 141 -15.29 16.78 4.39
C SER A 141 -14.04 16.72 3.49
N ILE A 142 -13.79 15.57 2.84
CA ILE A 142 -12.72 15.39 1.84
C ILE A 142 -13.29 15.57 0.43
N ILE A 143 -14.37 14.85 0.10
CA ILE A 143 -14.89 14.83 -1.27
C ILE A 143 -15.59 16.12 -1.71
N GLN A 144 -15.79 17.06 -0.83
CA GLN A 144 -16.26 18.41 -1.16
C GLN A 144 -15.13 19.36 -1.57
N GLU A 145 -13.86 19.01 -1.29
CA GLU A 145 -12.73 19.91 -1.52
C GLU A 145 -12.12 19.74 -2.92
N ASP A 146 -11.97 20.86 -3.64
CA ASP A 146 -11.30 20.89 -4.95
C ASP A 146 -9.86 20.39 -4.86
N LYS A 147 -9.18 20.67 -3.76
CA LYS A 147 -7.79 20.27 -3.51
C LYS A 147 -7.60 18.75 -3.50
N PHE A 148 -8.60 17.98 -3.04
CA PHE A 148 -8.57 16.53 -3.09
C PHE A 148 -8.52 16.02 -4.54
N PHE A 149 -9.41 16.50 -5.39
CA PHE A 149 -9.42 16.11 -6.80
C PHE A 149 -8.22 16.66 -7.57
N LYS A 150 -7.78 17.88 -7.24
CA LYS A 150 -6.55 18.45 -7.82
C LYS A 150 -5.32 17.60 -7.49
N TYR A 151 -5.21 17.05 -6.26
CA TYR A 151 -4.13 16.11 -5.94
C TYR A 151 -4.11 14.91 -6.89
N TRP A 152 -5.28 14.30 -7.13
CA TRP A 152 -5.40 13.18 -8.07
C TRP A 152 -4.97 13.55 -9.49
N GLN A 153 -5.38 14.71 -9.97
CA GLN A 153 -5.02 15.18 -11.32
C GLN A 153 -3.52 15.39 -11.46
N ASP A 154 -2.90 16.07 -10.51
CA ASP A 154 -1.53 16.56 -10.60
C ASP A 154 -0.48 15.51 -10.19
N ASN A 155 -0.85 14.54 -9.35
CA ASN A 155 0.14 13.70 -8.69
C ASN A 155 0.00 12.20 -8.98
N ILE A 156 -1.12 11.72 -9.46
CA ILE A 156 -1.30 10.30 -9.78
C ILE A 156 -1.07 10.08 -11.27
N ASP A 157 -0.05 9.31 -11.60
CA ASP A 157 0.17 8.86 -12.99
C ASP A 157 -0.69 7.64 -13.28
N GLU A 158 -1.79 7.84 -14.03
CA GLU A 158 -2.74 6.78 -14.38
C GLU A 158 -2.19 5.78 -15.40
N TYR A 159 -1.01 6.03 -15.98
CA TYR A 159 -0.38 5.19 -17.01
C TYR A 159 0.92 4.54 -16.53
N THR A 160 1.34 4.76 -15.29
CA THR A 160 2.59 4.17 -14.79
C THR A 160 2.58 2.65 -14.86
N HIS A 161 3.73 2.08 -15.22
CA HIS A 161 4.01 0.64 -15.11
C HIS A 161 4.88 0.32 -13.88
N CYS A 162 5.17 1.31 -13.05
CA CYS A 162 6.03 1.20 -11.88
C CYS A 162 5.20 1.18 -10.59
N LEU A 163 5.16 0.03 -9.92
CA LEU A 163 4.41 -0.13 -8.67
C LEU A 163 4.97 0.76 -7.54
N GLU A 164 6.27 1.01 -7.55
CA GLU A 164 6.93 1.88 -6.58
C GLU A 164 6.44 3.33 -6.68
N ASP A 165 6.09 3.79 -7.89
CA ASP A 165 5.49 5.10 -8.09
C ASP A 165 4.07 5.17 -7.52
N VAL A 166 3.28 4.10 -7.68
CA VAL A 166 1.96 4.02 -7.05
C VAL A 166 2.06 4.11 -5.54
N TYR A 167 3.00 3.40 -4.92
CA TYR A 167 3.24 3.52 -3.47
C TYR A 167 3.66 4.93 -3.06
N ALA A 168 4.50 5.60 -3.86
CA ALA A 168 5.00 6.93 -3.54
C ALA A 168 3.95 8.03 -3.76
N GLN A 169 3.21 7.97 -4.86
CA GLN A 169 2.24 8.99 -5.28
C GLN A 169 0.88 8.81 -4.62
N PHE A 170 0.39 7.58 -4.58
CA PHE A 170 -0.96 7.27 -4.10
C PHE A 170 -0.96 6.90 -2.62
N GLU A 171 -0.41 5.74 -2.23
CA GLU A 171 -0.56 5.26 -0.85
C GLU A 171 0.08 6.21 0.16
N THR A 172 1.36 6.49 0.01
CA THR A 172 2.09 7.37 0.93
C THR A 172 1.86 8.84 0.62
N GLY A 173 1.81 9.18 -0.68
CA GLY A 173 1.71 10.56 -1.13
C GLY A 173 0.38 11.22 -0.80
N LEU A 174 -0.74 10.56 -1.08
CA LEU A 174 -2.07 11.09 -0.72
C LEU A 174 -2.25 11.12 0.80
N PHE A 175 -1.74 10.10 1.52
CA PHE A 175 -1.75 10.11 2.97
C PHE A 175 -1.01 11.31 3.54
N TYR A 176 0.24 11.54 3.10
CA TYR A 176 1.05 12.68 3.54
C TYR A 176 0.39 14.01 3.19
N TYR A 177 -0.16 14.14 1.99
CA TYR A 177 -0.86 15.34 1.54
C TYR A 177 -2.05 15.65 2.46
N LEU A 178 -2.94 14.70 2.68
CA LEU A 178 -4.14 14.91 3.48
C LEU A 178 -3.78 15.21 4.95
N THR A 179 -2.85 14.47 5.54
CA THR A 179 -2.55 14.59 6.98
C THR A 179 -1.60 15.73 7.29
N GLN A 180 -0.54 15.91 6.50
CA GLN A 180 0.50 16.89 6.81
C GLN A 180 0.25 18.26 6.17
N LEU A 181 -0.25 18.30 4.97
CA LEU A 181 -0.48 19.56 4.26
C LEU A 181 -1.89 20.10 4.47
N GLU A 182 -2.91 19.27 4.37
CA GLU A 182 -4.31 19.69 4.53
C GLU A 182 -4.86 19.47 5.95
N LYS A 183 -4.04 18.91 6.87
CA LYS A 183 -4.37 18.70 8.30
C LYS A 183 -5.66 17.90 8.53
N LYS A 184 -5.99 16.99 7.63
CA LYS A 184 -7.16 16.11 7.75
C LYS A 184 -6.92 15.00 8.79
N LYS A 185 -7.94 14.74 9.59
CA LYS A 185 -7.90 13.67 10.59
C LYS A 185 -8.17 12.32 9.94
N TYR A 186 -7.34 11.34 10.23
CA TYR A 186 -7.56 9.95 9.80
C TYR A 186 -7.83 9.02 10.99
N SER A 187 -8.39 7.85 10.69
CA SER A 187 -8.53 6.75 11.63
C SER A 187 -8.34 5.42 10.92
N VAL A 188 -8.22 4.34 11.67
CA VAL A 188 -8.18 2.97 11.14
C VAL A 188 -9.10 2.08 11.95
N TYR A 189 -9.75 1.11 11.29
CA TYR A 189 -10.66 0.18 11.99
C TYR A 189 -9.92 -0.60 13.07
N VAL A 190 -8.71 -1.11 12.77
CA VAL A 190 -7.83 -1.81 13.73
C VAL A 190 -6.66 -0.91 14.12
N PRO A 191 -6.76 -0.15 15.24
CA PRO A 191 -5.78 0.87 15.60
C PRO A 191 -4.46 0.32 16.15
N GLU A 192 -4.47 -0.85 16.79
CA GLU A 192 -3.31 -1.38 17.53
C GLU A 192 -2.52 -2.43 16.74
N ASN A 193 -2.59 -2.39 15.41
CA ASN A 193 -1.88 -3.38 14.62
C ASN A 193 -0.41 -3.01 14.40
N ASN A 194 0.47 -3.52 15.26
CA ASN A 194 1.92 -3.47 15.07
C ASN A 194 2.46 -4.66 14.27
N CYS A 195 1.59 -5.52 13.76
CA CYS A 195 1.94 -6.76 13.09
C CYS A 195 1.89 -6.61 11.57
N ASN A 196 2.89 -7.15 10.89
CA ASN A 196 2.93 -7.13 9.45
C ASN A 196 1.94 -8.14 8.86
N ILE A 197 0.84 -7.66 8.29
CA ILE A 197 -0.24 -8.49 7.73
C ILE A 197 0.17 -9.38 6.55
N TYR A 198 1.39 -9.22 6.03
CA TYR A 198 1.94 -10.06 4.96
C TYR A 198 2.80 -11.21 5.48
N THR A 199 3.30 -11.13 6.72
CA THR A 199 4.25 -12.09 7.30
C THR A 199 3.80 -12.68 8.64
N SER A 200 2.64 -12.27 9.14
CA SER A 200 2.08 -12.71 10.42
C SER A 200 0.55 -12.75 10.33
N VAL A 201 0.04 -13.58 9.44
CA VAL A 201 -1.40 -13.60 9.09
C VAL A 201 -2.27 -14.06 10.27
N SER A 202 -1.93 -15.18 10.88
CA SER A 202 -2.68 -15.72 12.01
C SER A 202 -2.70 -14.76 13.20
N VAL A 203 -1.55 -14.21 13.56
CA VAL A 203 -1.44 -13.23 14.65
C VAL A 203 -2.26 -11.97 14.34
N SER A 204 -2.19 -11.48 13.11
CA SER A 204 -2.95 -10.29 12.67
C SER A 204 -4.45 -10.49 12.84
N ILE A 205 -4.98 -11.67 12.52
CA ILE A 205 -6.41 -11.98 12.63
C ILE A 205 -6.79 -12.24 14.10
N LYS A 206 -6.09 -13.16 14.77
CA LYS A 206 -6.48 -13.68 16.08
C LYS A 206 -6.23 -12.70 17.21
N LYS A 207 -5.10 -11.99 17.18
CA LYS A 207 -4.69 -11.06 18.23
C LYS A 207 -5.18 -9.65 17.98
N TYR A 208 -5.08 -9.18 16.74
CA TYR A 208 -5.37 -7.78 16.39
C TYR A 208 -6.73 -7.57 15.74
N GLY A 209 -7.42 -8.64 15.33
CA GLY A 209 -8.75 -8.55 14.73
C GLY A 209 -8.76 -7.99 13.31
N ILE A 210 -7.66 -8.16 12.54
CA ILE A 210 -7.64 -7.81 11.11
C ILE A 210 -8.65 -8.69 10.37
N PRO A 211 -9.67 -8.10 9.71
CA PRO A 211 -10.78 -8.87 9.16
C PRO A 211 -10.53 -9.42 7.75
N LEU A 212 -9.27 -9.74 7.42
CA LEU A 212 -8.92 -10.18 6.06
C LEU A 212 -7.54 -10.86 6.00
N ILE A 213 -7.29 -11.54 4.87
CA ILE A 213 -5.95 -12.05 4.50
C ILE A 213 -5.50 -11.36 3.21
N LYS A 214 -4.29 -10.79 3.20
CA LYS A 214 -3.70 -10.26 1.97
C LYS A 214 -3.33 -11.38 1.01
N LYS A 215 -3.83 -11.33 -0.23
CA LYS A 215 -3.52 -12.32 -1.28
C LYS A 215 -2.01 -12.51 -1.48
N LYS A 216 -1.23 -11.43 -1.34
CA LYS A 216 0.25 -11.46 -1.44
C LYS A 216 0.91 -12.30 -0.33
N ALA A 217 0.33 -12.38 0.86
CA ALA A 217 0.85 -13.22 1.94
C ALA A 217 0.86 -14.71 1.55
N MET A 218 -0.18 -15.15 0.84
CA MET A 218 -0.31 -16.54 0.38
C MET A 218 0.49 -16.81 -0.90
N ARG A 219 0.43 -15.93 -1.90
CA ARG A 219 1.10 -16.14 -3.21
C ARG A 219 2.62 -16.22 -3.11
N ASN A 220 3.23 -15.37 -2.31
CA ASN A 220 4.68 -15.23 -2.24
C ASN A 220 5.30 -15.99 -1.08
N PHE A 221 4.50 -16.75 -0.31
CA PHE A 221 4.94 -17.42 0.90
C PHE A 221 5.78 -16.52 1.83
N ASN A 222 5.36 -15.25 1.97
CA ASN A 222 6.00 -14.30 2.86
C ASN A 222 5.86 -14.69 4.33
N THR A 223 4.97 -15.66 4.62
CA THR A 223 4.77 -16.28 5.92
C THR A 223 4.86 -17.80 5.82
N SER A 224 4.93 -18.49 6.96
CA SER A 224 4.99 -19.97 6.98
C SER A 224 3.64 -20.58 6.58
N ARG A 225 3.69 -21.85 6.14
CA ARG A 225 2.47 -22.63 5.88
C ARG A 225 1.61 -22.76 7.14
N ASP A 226 2.27 -22.97 8.29
CA ASP A 226 1.60 -23.10 9.58
C ASP A 226 0.82 -21.83 9.94
N ASP A 227 1.38 -20.64 9.67
CA ASP A 227 0.71 -19.35 9.93
C ASP A 227 -0.57 -19.19 9.09
N ILE A 228 -0.52 -19.57 7.80
CA ILE A 228 -1.72 -19.52 6.93
C ILE A 228 -2.77 -20.55 7.39
N ILE A 229 -2.36 -21.78 7.68
CA ILE A 229 -3.30 -22.83 8.09
C ILE A 229 -3.92 -22.50 9.45
N ASP A 230 -3.15 -22.02 10.40
CA ASP A 230 -3.65 -21.59 11.72
C ASP A 230 -4.69 -20.45 11.58
N ALA A 231 -4.49 -19.54 10.64
CA ALA A 231 -5.47 -18.50 10.34
C ALA A 231 -6.77 -19.11 9.76
N ILE A 232 -6.65 -20.03 8.80
CA ILE A 232 -7.82 -20.66 8.16
C ILE A 232 -8.59 -21.52 9.15
N GLN A 233 -7.91 -22.28 10.02
CA GLN A 233 -8.54 -23.06 11.10
C GLN A 233 -9.37 -22.14 12.01
N TYR A 234 -8.79 -21.02 12.44
CA TYR A 234 -9.52 -20.05 13.27
C TYR A 234 -10.75 -19.47 12.57
N ILE A 235 -10.65 -19.12 11.27
CA ILE A 235 -11.78 -18.63 10.48
C ILE A 235 -12.87 -19.70 10.37
N HIS A 236 -12.48 -20.97 10.23
CA HIS A 236 -13.39 -22.10 10.20
C HIS A 236 -14.11 -22.33 11.55
N GLU A 237 -13.34 -22.36 12.64
CA GLU A 237 -13.86 -22.54 13.99
C GLU A 237 -14.83 -21.44 14.41
N THR A 238 -14.55 -20.21 14.02
CA THR A 238 -15.40 -19.04 14.29
C THR A 238 -16.56 -18.91 13.31
N ASN A 239 -16.57 -19.68 12.23
CA ASN A 239 -17.59 -19.66 11.15
C ASN A 239 -17.87 -18.24 10.61
N CYS A 240 -16.85 -17.40 10.58
CA CYS A 240 -17.01 -15.99 10.19
C CYS A 240 -16.86 -15.74 8.68
N TYR A 241 -16.39 -16.77 7.91
CA TYR A 241 -16.20 -16.67 6.47
C TYR A 241 -16.16 -18.07 5.84
N PRO A 242 -16.67 -18.26 4.60
CA PRO A 242 -16.58 -19.54 3.87
C PRO A 242 -15.13 -19.88 3.54
N ILE A 243 -14.52 -20.82 4.26
CA ILE A 243 -13.10 -21.18 4.05
C ILE A 243 -12.84 -21.79 2.68
N GLU A 244 -13.86 -22.34 2.03
CA GLU A 244 -13.81 -22.87 0.67
C GLU A 244 -13.28 -21.81 -0.32
N ASN A 245 -13.67 -20.55 -0.15
CA ASN A 245 -13.19 -19.45 -0.99
C ASN A 245 -11.69 -19.21 -0.83
N ILE A 246 -11.13 -19.42 0.37
CA ILE A 246 -9.68 -19.33 0.64
C ILE A 246 -8.97 -20.53 0.02
N ILE A 247 -9.53 -21.72 0.19
CA ILE A 247 -8.99 -22.98 -0.35
C ILE A 247 -8.92 -22.91 -1.88
N ASP A 248 -9.99 -22.50 -2.53
CA ASP A 248 -10.06 -22.35 -4.00
C ASP A 248 -9.01 -21.35 -4.50
N TYR A 249 -8.82 -20.24 -3.78
CA TYR A 249 -7.78 -19.28 -4.11
C TYR A 249 -6.38 -19.87 -3.98
N ILE A 250 -6.08 -20.60 -2.89
CA ILE A 250 -4.78 -21.26 -2.69
C ILE A 250 -4.53 -22.30 -3.79
N GLN A 251 -5.51 -23.12 -4.13
CA GLN A 251 -5.41 -24.11 -5.19
C GLN A 251 -5.09 -23.46 -6.54
N ARG A 252 -5.77 -22.36 -6.84
CA ARG A 252 -5.62 -21.64 -8.11
C ARG A 252 -4.26 -20.95 -8.27
N PHE A 253 -3.76 -20.31 -7.21
CA PHE A 253 -2.60 -19.41 -7.30
C PHE A 253 -1.32 -19.95 -6.66
N CYS A 254 -1.43 -20.90 -5.73
CA CYS A 254 -0.27 -21.45 -5.03
C CYS A 254 0.13 -22.84 -5.53
N ASN A 255 -0.58 -23.42 -6.51
CA ASN A 255 -0.37 -24.78 -7.02
C ASN A 255 -0.39 -25.86 -5.92
N VAL A 256 -1.10 -25.63 -4.83
CA VAL A 256 -1.23 -26.54 -3.68
C VAL A 256 -2.64 -27.10 -3.68
N ARG A 257 -2.78 -28.41 -3.84
CA ARG A 257 -4.06 -29.08 -3.62
C ARG A 257 -4.22 -29.31 -2.12
N ILE A 258 -5.18 -28.64 -1.52
CA ILE A 258 -5.54 -28.77 -0.12
C ILE A 258 -7.05 -28.84 0.00
N THR A 259 -7.57 -29.74 0.87
CA THR A 259 -9.00 -29.88 1.14
C THR A 259 -9.34 -29.30 2.52
N LYS A 260 -10.63 -29.12 2.78
CA LYS A 260 -11.14 -28.65 4.08
C LYS A 260 -10.76 -29.63 5.20
N GLU A 261 -10.87 -30.93 4.93
CA GLU A 261 -10.51 -32.01 5.86
C GLU A 261 -9.03 -31.95 6.18
N GLN A 262 -8.18 -31.81 5.17
CA GLN A 262 -6.72 -31.69 5.35
C GLN A 262 -6.34 -30.46 6.17
N ILE A 263 -7.06 -29.34 6.02
CA ILE A 263 -6.85 -28.14 6.85
C ILE A 263 -7.27 -28.42 8.29
N SER A 264 -8.44 -29.02 8.50
CA SER A 264 -8.98 -29.29 9.84
C SER A 264 -8.12 -30.30 10.63
N GLU A 265 -7.54 -31.29 9.95
CA GLU A 265 -6.69 -32.33 10.55
C GLU A 265 -5.22 -31.91 10.69
N TYR A 266 -4.81 -30.81 10.06
CA TYR A 266 -3.41 -30.37 10.08
C TYR A 266 -2.98 -29.93 11.47
N VAL A 267 -1.89 -30.53 11.97
CA VAL A 267 -1.29 -30.15 13.23
C VAL A 267 -0.33 -28.99 13.00
N VAL A 268 -0.73 -27.81 13.45
CA VAL A 268 0.04 -26.57 13.31
C VAL A 268 1.22 -26.57 14.28
N ASP A 269 2.43 -26.40 13.77
CA ASP A 269 3.59 -26.12 14.62
C ASP A 269 3.61 -24.63 15.00
N LYS A 270 3.22 -24.33 16.23
CA LYS A 270 3.17 -22.97 16.78
C LYS A 270 4.54 -22.27 16.79
N ALA A 271 5.65 -23.00 16.76
CA ALA A 271 6.99 -22.41 16.67
C ALA A 271 7.25 -21.71 15.31
N ASN A 272 6.50 -22.10 14.28
CA ASN A 272 6.58 -21.50 12.96
C ASN A 272 5.70 -20.25 12.81
N ILE A 273 4.85 -19.94 13.79
CA ILE A 273 4.01 -18.75 13.81
C ILE A 273 4.78 -17.63 14.53
N LYS A 274 5.13 -16.60 13.81
CA LYS A 274 5.91 -15.49 14.35
C LYS A 274 5.11 -14.18 14.27
N GLU A 275 5.18 -13.41 15.33
CA GLU A 275 4.77 -12.01 15.30
C GLU A 275 5.94 -11.22 14.69
N SER A 276 5.77 -10.77 13.45
CA SER A 276 6.76 -9.97 12.76
C SER A 276 6.27 -8.53 12.69
N PRO A 277 6.94 -7.59 13.36
CA PRO A 277 6.60 -6.19 13.26
C PRO A 277 6.95 -5.66 11.85
N TYR A 278 6.36 -4.54 11.48
CA TYR A 278 6.87 -3.76 10.35
C TYR A 278 8.30 -3.29 10.62
N ILE A 279 9.05 -3.00 9.56
CA ILE A 279 10.45 -2.52 9.67
C ILE A 279 10.47 -1.26 10.54
N GLU A 280 11.15 -1.33 11.68
CA GLU A 280 11.33 -0.19 12.55
C GLU A 280 12.38 0.75 11.97
N VAL A 281 12.03 2.01 11.77
CA VAL A 281 12.94 3.09 11.41
C VAL A 281 13.33 3.87 12.68
N GLU A 282 14.53 4.46 12.67
CA GLU A 282 15.10 5.12 13.86
C GLU A 282 14.78 6.62 13.93
N THR A 283 14.25 7.20 12.83
CA THR A 283 14.01 8.65 12.69
C THR A 283 12.59 8.96 12.27
N THR A 284 12.15 10.20 12.49
CA THR A 284 10.81 10.68 12.07
C THR A 284 10.86 11.29 10.67
N THR A 285 9.67 11.52 10.08
CA THR A 285 9.55 12.24 8.79
C THR A 285 10.05 13.67 8.92
N GLU A 286 9.73 14.33 10.02
CA GLU A 286 10.12 15.71 10.32
C GLU A 286 11.62 15.85 10.47
N ASP A 287 12.31 14.90 11.13
CA ASP A 287 13.78 14.93 11.28
C ASP A 287 14.47 14.80 9.93
N VAL A 288 14.02 13.88 9.07
CA VAL A 288 14.57 13.70 7.72
C VAL A 288 14.28 14.94 6.87
N LYS A 289 13.05 15.46 6.92
CA LYS A 289 12.68 16.67 6.18
C LYS A 289 13.51 17.87 6.61
N LYS A 290 13.69 18.09 7.90
CA LYS A 290 14.55 19.16 8.43
C LYS A 290 15.97 19.05 7.90
N SER A 291 16.57 17.86 7.96
CA SER A 291 17.92 17.63 7.44
C SER A 291 18.04 17.91 5.95
N ILE A 292 17.02 17.54 5.15
CA ILE A 292 16.95 17.83 3.72
C ILE A 292 16.82 19.34 3.46
N ASP A 293 16.01 20.06 4.24
CA ASP A 293 15.77 21.49 4.07
C ASP A 293 17.02 22.33 4.47
N GLU A 294 17.82 21.83 5.42
CA GLU A 294 19.09 22.45 5.86
C GLU A 294 20.26 22.15 4.92
N SER A 295 20.12 21.17 4.01
CA SER A 295 21.18 20.78 3.08
C SER A 295 21.41 21.82 1.99
N LYS A 296 22.67 22.11 1.68
CA LYS A 296 23.08 23.00 0.58
C LYS A 296 23.03 22.31 -0.79
N GLY A 297 22.97 21.00 -0.81
CA GLY A 297 22.86 20.18 -2.01
C GLY A 297 22.96 18.71 -1.65
N PHE A 298 22.05 17.90 -2.16
CA PHE A 298 21.99 16.48 -1.81
C PHE A 298 21.59 15.60 -2.97
N TYR A 299 22.00 14.34 -2.85
CA TYR A 299 21.52 13.23 -3.67
C TYR A 299 20.71 12.26 -2.84
N ILE A 300 19.78 11.53 -3.49
CA ILE A 300 19.14 10.36 -2.89
C ILE A 300 19.85 9.10 -3.40
N TYR A 301 20.39 8.29 -2.48
CA TYR A 301 20.93 6.99 -2.83
C TYR A 301 19.82 5.93 -2.85
N GLY A 302 19.65 5.29 -4.01
CA GLY A 302 18.60 4.32 -4.32
C GLY A 302 17.59 4.84 -5.34
N CYS A 303 16.91 3.91 -6.02
CA CYS A 303 15.83 4.19 -6.98
C CYS A 303 14.58 3.33 -6.71
N GLY A 304 14.58 2.57 -5.61
CA GLY A 304 13.46 1.74 -5.19
C GLY A 304 12.41 2.50 -4.38
N VAL A 305 11.50 1.75 -3.75
CA VAL A 305 10.33 2.28 -3.02
C VAL A 305 10.69 3.40 -2.03
N TRP A 306 11.72 3.22 -1.19
CA TRP A 306 12.08 4.22 -0.17
C TRP A 306 12.58 5.53 -0.80
N ALA A 307 13.47 5.43 -1.81
CA ALA A 307 13.99 6.60 -2.50
C ALA A 307 12.87 7.39 -3.20
N ARG A 308 11.94 6.71 -3.85
CA ARG A 308 10.79 7.33 -4.52
C ARG A 308 9.84 7.98 -3.52
N LYS A 309 9.54 7.33 -2.38
CA LYS A 309 8.75 7.91 -1.30
C LYS A 309 9.40 9.17 -0.72
N ILE A 310 10.71 9.14 -0.46
CA ILE A 310 11.48 10.30 0.02
C ILE A 310 11.41 11.45 -0.99
N TYR A 311 11.76 11.17 -2.24
CA TYR A 311 11.71 12.17 -3.30
C TYR A 311 10.34 12.79 -3.42
N TRP A 312 9.30 11.96 -3.59
CA TRP A 312 7.95 12.41 -3.86
C TRP A 312 7.35 13.25 -2.74
N ASN A 313 7.56 12.84 -1.51
CA ASN A 313 6.94 13.50 -0.35
C ASN A 313 7.78 14.64 0.24
N LEU A 314 9.10 14.57 0.14
CA LEU A 314 9.98 15.49 0.86
C LEU A 314 10.87 16.35 -0.05
N CYS A 315 11.17 15.92 -1.27
CA CYS A 315 12.22 16.51 -2.10
C CYS A 315 11.75 17.12 -3.42
N ARG A 316 10.61 16.74 -3.98
CA ARG A 316 10.21 17.12 -5.36
C ARG A 316 10.16 18.63 -5.63
N ASN A 317 9.99 19.45 -4.58
CA ASN A 317 9.98 20.90 -4.67
C ASN A 317 11.24 21.54 -4.05
N ASN A 318 12.28 20.76 -3.75
CA ASN A 318 13.50 21.25 -3.13
C ASN A 318 14.58 21.52 -4.21
N ASN A 319 14.93 22.78 -4.37
CA ASN A 319 15.90 23.23 -5.39
C ASN A 319 17.35 22.73 -5.15
N ASN A 320 17.64 22.20 -3.95
CA ASN A 320 18.96 21.66 -3.59
C ASN A 320 19.10 20.17 -3.95
N PHE A 321 18.03 19.53 -4.44
CA PHE A 321 18.08 18.16 -4.91
C PHE A 321 18.85 18.07 -6.23
N LYS A 322 19.89 17.21 -6.26
CA LYS A 322 20.80 17.08 -7.40
C LYS A 322 20.53 15.86 -8.28
N GLY A 323 19.83 14.84 -7.77
CA GLY A 323 19.55 13.61 -8.51
C GLY A 323 19.67 12.35 -7.66
N PHE A 324 19.73 11.20 -8.34
CA PHE A 324 19.77 9.90 -7.70
C PHE A 324 21.13 9.23 -7.87
N LEU A 325 21.55 8.48 -6.84
CA LEU A 325 22.77 7.68 -6.85
C LEU A 325 22.43 6.20 -6.72
N ILE A 326 23.17 5.36 -7.44
CA ILE A 326 23.07 3.89 -7.33
C ILE A 326 24.45 3.24 -7.41
N SER A 327 24.54 1.99 -6.98
CA SER A 327 25.79 1.23 -7.11
C SER A 327 26.01 0.71 -8.54
N ASP A 328 24.96 0.39 -9.27
CA ASP A 328 25.02 -0.28 -10.56
C ASP A 328 23.90 0.22 -11.48
N ILE A 329 24.29 1.06 -12.46
CA ILE A 329 23.33 1.67 -13.40
C ILE A 329 22.80 0.67 -14.41
N GLU A 330 23.56 -0.38 -14.74
CA GLU A 330 23.14 -1.39 -15.70
C GLU A 330 21.95 -2.21 -15.15
N LYS A 331 21.97 -2.48 -13.84
CA LYS A 331 20.84 -3.15 -13.16
C LYS A 331 19.59 -2.29 -13.08
N PHE A 332 19.73 -0.98 -13.01
CA PHE A 332 18.58 -0.08 -12.99
C PHE A 332 17.95 0.08 -14.39
N GLY A 333 18.78 0.09 -15.43
CA GLY A 333 18.36 0.12 -16.83
C GLY A 333 17.89 1.49 -17.36
N HIS A 334 17.89 2.53 -16.51
CA HIS A 334 17.47 3.88 -16.86
C HIS A 334 18.57 4.89 -16.50
N LYS A 335 18.69 5.97 -17.29
CA LYS A 335 19.65 7.05 -17.05
C LYS A 335 19.06 8.23 -16.26
N ASP A 336 17.76 8.25 -16.12
CA ASP A 336 17.03 9.28 -15.38
C ASP A 336 15.88 8.69 -14.57
N LEU A 337 15.45 9.42 -13.54
CA LEU A 337 14.26 9.16 -12.74
C LEU A 337 13.61 10.51 -12.41
N TYR A 338 12.34 10.68 -12.78
CA TYR A 338 11.60 11.94 -12.60
C TYR A 338 12.26 13.16 -13.28
N GLY A 339 13.00 12.94 -14.37
CA GLY A 339 13.74 13.97 -15.08
C GLY A 339 15.08 14.35 -14.45
N PHE A 340 15.50 13.66 -13.39
CA PHE A 340 16.82 13.81 -12.77
C PHE A 340 17.76 12.69 -13.17
N GLU A 341 19.01 13.02 -13.35
CA GLU A 341 20.06 12.05 -13.69
C GLU A 341 20.20 10.99 -12.58
N VAL A 342 20.36 9.74 -13.01
CA VAL A 342 20.73 8.61 -12.14
C VAL A 342 22.19 8.27 -12.41
N MET A 343 23.05 8.46 -11.42
CA MET A 343 24.50 8.26 -11.53
C MET A 343 24.99 7.10 -10.68
N GLN A 344 26.07 6.47 -11.11
CA GLN A 344 26.83 5.60 -10.21
C GLN A 344 27.53 6.46 -9.13
N ILE A 345 27.42 6.03 -7.88
CA ILE A 345 28.01 6.77 -6.75
C ILE A 345 29.50 7.05 -6.91
N ASP A 346 30.24 6.15 -7.55
CA ASP A 346 31.69 6.31 -7.80
C ASP A 346 32.02 7.39 -8.84
N LYS A 347 31.01 7.85 -9.61
CA LYS A 347 31.15 8.88 -10.65
C LYS A 347 30.57 10.24 -10.23
N ALA A 348 29.85 10.28 -9.11
CA ALA A 348 29.20 11.48 -8.63
C ALA A 348 30.24 12.44 -7.99
N ASN A 349 30.07 13.73 -8.23
CA ASN A 349 30.88 14.75 -7.58
C ASN A 349 30.35 15.04 -6.17
N ILE A 350 30.72 14.18 -5.22
CA ILE A 350 30.32 14.28 -3.82
C ILE A 350 31.47 14.94 -3.07
N ASN A 351 31.25 16.15 -2.63
CA ASN A 351 32.21 16.93 -1.82
C ASN A 351 31.66 17.10 -0.39
N LYS A 352 32.46 17.76 0.46
CA LYS A 352 32.13 18.01 1.88
C LYS A 352 30.82 18.79 2.12
N ASP A 353 30.33 19.50 1.11
CA ASP A 353 29.11 20.32 1.19
C ASP A 353 27.92 19.61 0.54
N THR A 354 28.07 18.33 0.15
CA THR A 354 27.01 17.52 -0.48
C THR A 354 26.58 16.40 0.45
N ASP A 355 25.28 16.35 0.74
CA ASP A 355 24.70 15.31 1.57
C ASP A 355 24.19 14.13 0.74
N ILE A 356 24.15 12.95 1.36
CA ILE A 356 23.53 11.75 0.77
C ILE A 356 22.37 11.30 1.65
N VAL A 357 21.16 11.29 1.06
CA VAL A 357 19.97 10.73 1.68
C VAL A 357 19.87 9.25 1.33
N LEU A 358 19.93 8.37 2.32
CA LEU A 358 19.87 6.92 2.11
C LEU A 358 18.42 6.43 1.95
N GLY A 359 17.93 6.41 0.72
CA GLY A 359 16.60 5.91 0.32
C GLY A 359 16.54 4.40 0.13
N VAL A 360 17.07 3.63 1.09
CA VAL A 360 17.18 2.17 1.04
C VAL A 360 16.85 1.53 2.39
N ASN A 361 16.61 0.22 2.41
CA ASN A 361 16.40 -0.51 3.68
C ASN A 361 17.68 -0.56 4.54
N LYS A 362 17.53 -0.96 5.81
CA LYS A 362 18.62 -0.97 6.80
C LYS A 362 19.85 -1.76 6.34
N ALA A 363 19.66 -2.95 5.79
CA ALA A 363 20.77 -3.79 5.34
C ALA A 363 21.56 -3.15 4.19
N ASN A 364 20.84 -2.60 3.20
CA ASN A 364 21.46 -1.90 2.08
C ASN A 364 22.13 -0.58 2.52
N ALA A 365 21.54 0.15 3.49
CA ALA A 365 22.17 1.34 4.07
C ALA A 365 23.52 0.99 4.73
N ILE A 366 23.57 -0.07 5.52
CA ILE A 366 24.79 -0.57 6.14
C ILE A 366 25.84 -0.95 5.07
N ASP A 367 25.43 -1.70 4.05
CA ASP A 367 26.33 -2.17 3.00
C ASP A 367 26.96 -1.02 2.20
N ILE A 368 26.15 -0.04 1.79
CA ILE A 368 26.63 1.09 1.00
C ILE A 368 27.60 2.00 1.81
N VAL A 369 27.29 2.23 3.11
CA VAL A 369 28.17 3.01 3.98
C VAL A 369 29.52 2.33 4.09
N LYS A 370 29.55 1.02 4.38
CA LYS A 370 30.79 0.24 4.48
C LYS A 370 31.63 0.24 3.20
N LYS A 371 30.99 0.11 2.04
CA LYS A 371 31.67 -0.12 0.77
C LYS A 371 32.05 1.15 0.04
N LYS A 372 31.24 2.22 0.14
CA LYS A 372 31.30 3.35 -0.77
C LYS A 372 31.45 4.71 -0.08
N ILE A 373 30.89 4.89 1.09
CA ILE A 373 30.83 6.19 1.75
C ILE A 373 31.51 6.21 3.13
N ILE A 374 32.31 5.19 3.43
CA ILE A 374 33.01 5.04 4.72
C ILE A 374 33.91 6.24 5.05
N ASN A 375 34.45 6.93 4.03
CA ASN A 375 35.32 8.08 4.19
C ASN A 375 34.54 9.42 4.26
N MET A 376 33.25 9.42 4.16
CA MET A 376 32.43 10.61 4.33
C MET A 376 32.21 10.91 5.81
N ASP A 377 32.16 12.19 6.15
CA ASP A 377 31.73 12.61 7.48
C ASP A 377 30.26 12.17 7.73
N SER A 378 30.00 11.55 8.90
CA SER A 378 28.66 11.07 9.25
C SER A 378 27.58 12.16 9.21
N LYS A 379 27.93 13.42 9.40
CA LYS A 379 27.00 14.55 9.28
C LYS A 379 26.50 14.80 7.87
N ASN A 380 27.18 14.29 6.85
CA ASN A 380 26.78 14.36 5.45
C ASN A 380 25.86 13.19 5.03
N ILE A 381 25.48 12.33 5.96
CA ILE A 381 24.62 11.18 5.70
C ILE A 381 23.28 11.36 6.39
N ILE A 382 22.22 11.57 5.60
CA ILE A 382 20.85 11.62 6.06
C ILE A 382 20.27 10.21 5.92
N SER A 383 19.93 9.55 7.03
CA SER A 383 19.51 8.14 7.05
C SER A 383 18.26 7.93 7.86
N LEU A 384 17.46 6.95 7.44
CA LEU A 384 16.35 6.41 8.24
C LEU A 384 16.83 5.64 9.50
N PHE A 385 18.15 5.33 9.55
CA PHE A 385 18.80 4.56 10.60
C PHE A 385 20.05 5.30 11.16
N PRO A 386 19.92 6.55 11.65
CA PRO A 386 21.06 7.39 11.99
C PRO A 386 21.92 6.80 13.12
N LYS A 387 21.32 6.20 14.15
CA LYS A 387 22.06 5.57 15.25
C LYS A 387 22.89 4.38 14.78
N THR A 388 22.31 3.56 13.87
CA THR A 388 23.02 2.42 13.27
C THR A 388 24.22 2.90 12.44
N ILE A 389 24.01 3.92 11.59
CA ILE A 389 25.06 4.46 10.72
C ILE A 389 26.16 5.15 11.53
N SER A 390 25.81 6.01 12.50
CA SER A 390 26.77 6.68 13.38
C SER A 390 27.66 5.67 14.13
N LYS A 391 27.09 4.59 14.64
CA LYS A 391 27.86 3.53 15.33
C LYS A 391 28.82 2.77 14.42
N MET A 392 28.62 2.81 13.10
CA MET A 392 29.50 2.16 12.13
C MET A 392 30.66 3.06 11.70
N LEU A 393 30.47 4.38 11.78
CA LEU A 393 31.45 5.39 11.37
C LEU A 393 32.31 5.86 12.56
N SER A 394 31.93 5.57 13.80
CA SER A 394 32.72 5.74 15.02
C SER A 394 33.73 4.62 15.20
#